data_2e5df72aedae9519c214972bfba1dcad
#
_entry.id   2e5df72aedae9519c214972bfba1dcad
#
_cell.length_a   1.000
_cell.length_b   1.000
_cell.length_c   1.000
_cell.angle_alpha   90.00
_cell.angle_beta   90.00
_cell.angle_gamma   90.00
#
_symmetry.space_group_name_H-M   'P 1'
#
loop_
_entity.id
_entity.type
_entity.pdbx_description
1 polymer ?
#
loop_
_entity_poly.entity_id
_entity_poly.type
_entity_poly.pdbx_seq_one_letter_code
_entity_poly.pdbx_strand_id
1 'polypeptide(L)'
;EEIKSVVLEYTSGNYKQFTAWSNVTTYDVKISKKGKVHCSKKDGNNEKFAKKGHNKEKNYILKEGMIIEPLIDLGVFTKEGKVINSKYDKYKQINRFIEIIDDEIKKNDYKELTILDFGCGKSYLTFVLYYYFVEIKKIDVKMIGLDLKEDVIKKCNDIAKNYGYKNLSFELGDINGYKYNNNVDMVITLHACDTATDYALEKALEWDAKVILSVPCCQHELNKQMENEILKP
;
A
#
# COMPACT_ATOMS: atom_id res chain seq x y z
N GLU A 1 -39.74 15.67 -17.66
CA GLU A 1 -39.80 15.34 -19.12
C GLU A 1 -38.39 15.07 -19.68
N GLU A 2 -37.39 15.89 -19.40
CA GLU A 2 -36.00 15.69 -19.86
C GLU A 2 -35.41 14.30 -19.51
N ILE A 3 -35.60 13.82 -18.29
CA ILE A 3 -35.13 12.49 -17.87
C ILE A 3 -35.80 11.38 -18.67
N LYS A 4 -37.07 11.55 -18.97
CA LYS A 4 -37.84 10.56 -19.76
C LYS A 4 -37.35 10.49 -21.19
N SER A 5 -37.03 11.61 -21.82
CA SER A 5 -36.53 11.66 -23.21
C SER A 5 -35.12 11.02 -23.28
N VAL A 6 -34.24 11.33 -22.34
CA VAL A 6 -32.90 10.73 -22.25
C VAL A 6 -32.96 9.21 -22.01
N VAL A 7 -33.84 8.75 -21.11
CA VAL A 7 -34.06 7.31 -20.90
C VAL A 7 -34.60 6.63 -22.15
N LEU A 8 -35.53 7.24 -22.86
CA LEU A 8 -36.09 6.70 -24.11
C LEU A 8 -35.02 6.63 -25.23
N GLU A 9 -34.18 7.64 -25.35
CA GLU A 9 -33.06 7.64 -26.30
C GLU A 9 -32.12 6.45 -26.08
N TYR A 10 -31.66 6.24 -24.84
CA TYR A 10 -30.77 5.13 -24.52
C TYR A 10 -31.44 3.75 -24.58
N THR A 11 -32.74 3.66 -24.30
CA THR A 11 -33.51 2.39 -24.32
C THR A 11 -34.02 2.00 -25.69
N SER A 12 -34.14 2.93 -26.63
CA SER A 12 -34.55 2.64 -28.03
C SER A 12 -33.41 2.09 -28.91
N GLY A 13 -32.16 2.07 -28.41
CA GLY A 13 -30.98 1.77 -29.21
C GLY A 13 -30.37 0.40 -28.91
N ASN A 14 -29.06 0.42 -28.69
CA ASN A 14 -28.20 -0.78 -28.64
C ASN A 14 -28.24 -1.53 -27.33
N TYR A 15 -28.78 -0.96 -26.27
CA TYR A 15 -28.79 -1.59 -24.96
C TYR A 15 -29.97 -2.52 -24.78
N LYS A 16 -29.73 -3.73 -24.28
CA LYS A 16 -30.75 -4.77 -24.04
C LYS A 16 -30.97 -5.11 -22.57
N GLN A 17 -30.22 -4.45 -21.67
CA GLN A 17 -30.41 -4.60 -20.23
C GLN A 17 -30.27 -3.25 -19.55
N PHE A 18 -31.23 -2.96 -18.66
CA PHE A 18 -31.30 -1.72 -17.90
C PHE A 18 -31.55 -2.06 -16.43
N THR A 19 -30.92 -1.35 -15.54
CA THR A 19 -31.19 -1.47 -14.12
C THR A 19 -31.47 -0.08 -13.56
N ALA A 20 -32.60 0.07 -12.92
CA ALA A 20 -32.99 1.31 -12.24
C ALA A 20 -33.05 1.07 -10.72
N TRP A 21 -32.45 1.97 -9.96
CA TRP A 21 -32.43 1.90 -8.51
C TRP A 21 -33.21 3.07 -7.90
N SER A 22 -34.03 2.76 -6.91
CA SER A 22 -34.58 3.72 -5.96
C SER A 22 -34.04 3.39 -4.56
N ASN A 23 -34.37 4.20 -3.57
CA ASN A 23 -33.92 3.96 -2.19
C ASN A 23 -34.39 2.61 -1.64
N VAL A 24 -35.51 2.09 -2.11
CA VAL A 24 -36.18 0.88 -1.58
C VAL A 24 -36.36 -0.22 -2.60
N THR A 25 -36.10 0.02 -3.90
CA THR A 25 -36.44 -0.93 -4.95
C THR A 25 -35.43 -0.90 -6.08
N THR A 26 -35.13 -2.06 -6.65
CA THR A 26 -34.36 -2.21 -7.88
C THR A 26 -35.25 -2.83 -8.97
N TYR A 27 -35.22 -2.24 -10.15
CA TYR A 27 -35.89 -2.76 -11.34
C TYR A 27 -34.84 -3.20 -12.35
N ASP A 28 -34.88 -4.45 -12.75
CA ASP A 28 -34.05 -4.99 -13.83
C ASP A 28 -34.96 -5.26 -15.07
N VAL A 29 -34.65 -4.64 -16.19
CA VAL A 29 -35.30 -4.84 -17.45
C VAL A 29 -34.36 -5.48 -18.44
N LYS A 30 -34.78 -6.59 -19.06
CA LYS A 30 -34.01 -7.31 -20.07
C LYS A 30 -34.84 -7.45 -21.34
N ILE A 31 -34.25 -7.16 -22.48
CA ILE A 31 -34.91 -7.30 -23.80
C ILE A 31 -34.22 -8.47 -24.53
N SER A 32 -34.98 -9.49 -24.86
CA SER A 32 -34.46 -10.64 -25.61
C SER A 32 -34.14 -10.28 -27.07
N LYS A 33 -33.36 -11.12 -27.75
CA LYS A 33 -33.07 -10.96 -29.19
C LYS A 33 -34.33 -10.88 -30.05
N LYS A 34 -35.46 -11.46 -29.59
CA LYS A 34 -36.77 -11.44 -30.27
C LYS A 34 -37.66 -10.28 -29.81
N GLY A 35 -37.13 -9.29 -29.11
CA GLY A 35 -37.88 -8.11 -28.65
C GLY A 35 -38.76 -8.35 -27.40
N LYS A 36 -38.77 -9.55 -26.81
CA LYS A 36 -39.58 -9.81 -25.62
C LYS A 36 -38.93 -9.16 -24.39
N VAL A 37 -39.70 -8.30 -23.71
CA VAL A 37 -39.27 -7.59 -22.52
C VAL A 37 -39.58 -8.41 -21.28
N HIS A 38 -38.59 -8.54 -20.39
CA HIS A 38 -38.73 -9.13 -19.07
C HIS A 38 -38.34 -8.08 -18.03
N CYS A 39 -39.24 -7.78 -17.10
CA CYS A 39 -39.02 -6.85 -16.02
C CYS A 39 -39.09 -7.60 -14.67
N SER A 40 -38.08 -7.46 -13.84
CA SER A 40 -38.10 -7.95 -12.47
C SER A 40 -37.96 -6.82 -11.49
N LYS A 41 -38.68 -6.89 -10.37
CA LYS A 41 -38.63 -5.95 -9.27
C LYS A 41 -38.09 -6.68 -8.05
N LYS A 42 -37.13 -6.05 -7.39
CA LYS A 42 -36.58 -6.54 -6.08
C LYS A 42 -36.71 -5.41 -5.09
N ASP A 43 -37.39 -5.67 -3.99
CA ASP A 43 -37.47 -4.76 -2.87
C ASP A 43 -36.21 -4.99 -1.98
N GLY A 44 -35.56 -3.93 -1.55
CA GLY A 44 -34.35 -3.99 -0.72
C GLY A 44 -33.84 -2.58 -0.38
N ASN A 45 -33.09 -2.50 0.70
CA ASN A 45 -32.46 -1.25 1.10
C ASN A 45 -31.27 -0.97 0.17
N ASN A 46 -31.42 -0.02 -0.75
CA ASN A 46 -30.40 0.41 -1.71
C ASN A 46 -29.55 1.60 -1.19
N GLU A 47 -29.37 1.74 0.12
CA GLU A 47 -28.53 2.79 0.72
C GLU A 47 -27.11 2.86 0.10
N LYS A 48 -26.64 1.74 -0.46
CA LYS A 48 -25.37 1.70 -1.21
C LYS A 48 -25.33 2.62 -2.43
N PHE A 49 -26.50 3.02 -2.97
CA PHE A 49 -26.63 3.91 -4.12
C PHE A 49 -27.05 5.34 -3.74
N ALA A 50 -27.25 5.63 -2.45
CA ALA A 50 -27.34 7.01 -2.00
C ALA A 50 -26.11 7.75 -2.55
N LYS A 51 -26.32 8.88 -3.23
CA LYS A 51 -25.27 9.70 -3.86
C LYS A 51 -24.18 9.98 -2.83
N LYS A 52 -23.15 9.14 -2.80
CA LYS A 52 -21.88 9.51 -2.19
C LYS A 52 -21.36 10.63 -3.06
N GLY A 53 -21.20 11.82 -2.48
CA GLY A 53 -20.65 12.97 -3.20
C GLY A 53 -19.45 12.55 -4.05
N HIS A 54 -19.33 13.09 -5.27
CA HIS A 54 -18.26 12.77 -6.20
C HIS A 54 -16.86 13.06 -5.61
N ASN A 55 -16.76 13.94 -4.62
CA ASN A 55 -15.55 14.19 -3.83
C ASN A 55 -15.56 13.34 -2.56
N LYS A 56 -15.19 12.07 -2.68
CA LYS A 56 -14.67 11.34 -1.52
C LYS A 56 -13.33 11.97 -1.16
N GLU A 57 -13.31 12.74 -0.09
CA GLU A 57 -12.04 13.08 0.55
C GLU A 57 -11.36 11.76 0.94
N LYS A 58 -10.18 11.53 0.37
CA LYS A 58 -9.38 10.37 0.73
C LYS A 58 -8.92 10.56 2.17
N ASN A 59 -9.33 9.66 3.02
CA ASN A 59 -8.98 9.69 4.44
C ASN A 59 -7.58 9.09 4.62
N TYR A 60 -6.55 9.86 4.29
CA TYR A 60 -5.16 9.44 4.45
C TYR A 60 -4.82 9.26 5.94
N ILE A 61 -3.96 8.29 6.25
CA ILE A 61 -3.47 8.04 7.62
C ILE A 61 -2.47 9.14 8.00
N LEU A 62 -1.53 9.43 7.10
CA LEU A 62 -0.58 10.54 7.24
C LEU A 62 -1.22 11.77 6.62
N LYS A 63 -1.78 12.67 7.43
CA LYS A 63 -2.57 13.82 6.98
C LYS A 63 -1.71 15.08 6.87
N GLU A 64 -2.12 16.00 6.01
CA GLU A 64 -1.61 17.36 6.04
C GLU A 64 -1.89 18.01 7.41
N GLY A 65 -0.96 18.86 7.85
CA GLY A 65 -0.95 19.44 9.18
C GLY A 65 -0.23 18.63 10.25
N MET A 66 0.13 17.36 9.96
CA MET A 66 0.98 16.59 10.85
C MET A 66 2.45 16.96 10.60
N ILE A 67 3.21 17.10 11.68
CA ILE A 67 4.66 17.30 11.60
C ILE A 67 5.31 15.92 11.65
N ILE A 68 5.77 15.46 10.49
CA ILE A 68 6.37 14.13 10.30
C ILE A 68 7.78 14.35 9.73
N GLU A 69 8.78 14.38 10.61
CA GLU A 69 10.16 14.67 10.24
C GLU A 69 10.69 13.83 9.07
N PRO A 70 10.47 12.49 9.02
CA PRO A 70 10.88 11.71 7.88
C PRO A 70 10.27 12.15 6.54
N LEU A 71 9.05 12.68 6.54
CA LEU A 71 8.41 13.20 5.31
C LEU A 71 8.90 14.60 4.94
N ILE A 72 9.31 15.39 5.92
CA ILE A 72 9.93 16.70 5.71
C ILE A 72 11.31 16.53 5.08
N ASP A 73 12.14 15.66 5.64
CA ASP A 73 13.48 15.38 5.15
C ASP A 73 13.48 14.69 3.77
N LEU A 74 12.44 13.90 3.50
CA LEU A 74 12.19 13.33 2.17
C LEU A 74 11.74 14.40 1.15
N GLY A 75 11.42 15.61 1.59
CA GLY A 75 10.91 16.69 0.75
C GLY A 75 9.50 16.41 0.22
N VAL A 76 8.70 15.63 0.96
CA VAL A 76 7.28 15.39 0.68
C VAL A 76 6.41 16.40 1.41
N PHE A 77 6.78 16.73 2.65
CA PHE A 77 6.13 17.76 3.46
C PHE A 77 7.00 19.01 3.57
N THR A 78 6.35 20.15 3.75
CA THR A 78 7.01 21.36 4.24
C THR A 78 7.21 21.25 5.75
N LYS A 79 7.97 22.18 6.35
CA LYS A 79 8.15 22.25 7.81
C LYS A 79 6.85 22.48 8.57
N GLU A 80 5.85 23.07 7.92
CA GLU A 80 4.50 23.31 8.44
C GLU A 80 3.55 22.11 8.21
N GLY A 81 4.04 20.99 7.71
CA GLY A 81 3.26 19.79 7.47
C GLY A 81 2.35 19.81 6.23
N LYS A 82 2.58 20.73 5.28
CA LYS A 82 1.82 20.77 4.01
C LYS A 82 2.49 19.90 2.96
N VAL A 83 1.70 19.20 2.16
CA VAL A 83 2.22 18.41 1.03
C VAL A 83 2.78 19.33 -0.05
N ILE A 84 4.00 19.06 -0.50
CA ILE A 84 4.63 19.76 -1.61
C ILE A 84 3.98 19.26 -2.92
N ASN A 85 3.37 20.16 -3.69
CA ASN A 85 2.56 19.83 -4.88
C ASN A 85 3.29 18.90 -5.87
N SER A 86 4.57 19.13 -6.15
CA SER A 86 5.37 18.27 -7.03
C SER A 86 5.63 16.87 -6.46
N LYS A 87 5.36 16.64 -5.19
CA LYS A 87 5.54 15.37 -4.46
C LYS A 87 4.23 14.70 -4.07
N TYR A 88 3.09 15.22 -4.56
CA TYR A 88 1.77 14.71 -4.19
C TYR A 88 1.57 13.24 -4.58
N ASP A 89 2.13 12.79 -5.71
CA ASP A 89 2.05 11.38 -6.08
C ASP A 89 2.87 10.49 -5.13
N LYS A 90 4.04 10.95 -4.69
CA LYS A 90 4.83 10.23 -3.69
C LYS A 90 4.12 10.17 -2.33
N TYR A 91 3.49 11.24 -1.93
CA TYR A 91 2.63 11.27 -0.74
C TYR A 91 1.50 10.23 -0.81
N LYS A 92 0.81 10.14 -1.95
CA LYS A 92 -0.23 9.11 -2.17
C LYS A 92 0.32 7.69 -2.10
N GLN A 93 1.49 7.44 -2.70
CA GLN A 93 2.14 6.13 -2.67
C GLN A 93 2.50 5.71 -1.23
N ILE A 94 3.10 6.61 -0.46
CA ILE A 94 3.44 6.36 0.94
C ILE A 94 2.19 6.06 1.76
N ASN A 95 1.14 6.89 1.64
CA ASN A 95 -0.11 6.64 2.35
C ASN A 95 -0.74 5.29 1.95
N ARG A 96 -0.71 4.94 0.65
CA ARG A 96 -1.23 3.65 0.20
C ARG A 96 -0.47 2.47 0.81
N PHE A 97 0.84 2.60 0.93
CA PHE A 97 1.66 1.59 1.59
C PHE A 97 1.31 1.45 3.09
N ILE A 98 1.18 2.58 3.78
CA ILE A 98 0.73 2.60 5.20
C ILE A 98 -0.68 2.02 5.36
N GLU A 99 -1.61 2.32 4.44
CA GLU A 99 -2.97 1.74 4.46
C GLU A 99 -2.95 0.22 4.37
N ILE A 100 -2.12 -0.36 3.49
CA ILE A 100 -1.98 -1.82 3.35
C ILE A 100 -1.50 -2.44 4.66
N ILE A 101 -0.52 -1.82 5.31
CA ILE A 101 0.00 -2.27 6.59
C ILE A 101 -1.05 -2.10 7.68
N ASP A 102 -1.75 -0.98 7.72
CA ASP A 102 -2.81 -0.70 8.69
C ASP A 102 -3.95 -1.72 8.62
N ASP A 103 -4.34 -2.10 7.41
CA ASP A 103 -5.37 -3.11 7.19
C ASP A 103 -4.92 -4.51 7.68
N GLU A 104 -3.62 -4.81 7.58
CA GLU A 104 -3.07 -6.08 8.05
C GLU A 104 -2.95 -6.11 9.57
N ILE A 105 -2.46 -5.02 10.17
CA ILE A 105 -2.28 -4.95 11.65
C ILE A 105 -3.61 -4.93 12.38
N LYS A 106 -4.67 -4.33 11.81
CA LYS A 106 -6.02 -4.31 12.41
C LYS A 106 -6.63 -5.68 12.60
N LYS A 107 -6.14 -6.70 11.91
CA LYS A 107 -6.62 -8.07 12.07
C LYS A 107 -6.20 -8.71 13.37
N ASN A 108 -5.17 -8.17 14.01
CA ASN A 108 -4.58 -8.67 15.24
C ASN A 108 -4.33 -7.51 16.20
N ASP A 109 -4.40 -7.77 17.50
CA ASP A 109 -4.13 -6.77 18.54
C ASP A 109 -2.65 -6.82 18.95
N TYR A 110 -1.79 -6.26 18.10
CA TYR A 110 -0.35 -6.19 18.37
C TYR A 110 -0.06 -5.10 19.41
N LYS A 111 0.61 -5.46 20.48
CA LYS A 111 1.15 -4.53 21.49
C LYS A 111 2.63 -4.25 21.26
N GLU A 112 3.34 -5.24 20.76
CA GLU A 112 4.75 -5.16 20.39
C GLU A 112 4.98 -5.86 19.05
N LEU A 113 5.94 -5.39 18.28
CA LEU A 113 6.32 -5.94 16.97
C LEU A 113 7.82 -5.90 16.78
N THR A 114 8.39 -7.01 16.29
CA THR A 114 9.75 -7.04 15.75
C THR A 114 9.67 -7.07 14.22
N ILE A 115 10.29 -6.07 13.58
CA ILE A 115 10.23 -5.86 12.14
C ILE A 115 11.64 -5.84 11.56
N LEU A 116 11.88 -6.61 10.49
CA LEU A 116 13.10 -6.57 9.71
C LEU A 116 12.81 -6.01 8.32
N ASP A 117 13.60 -5.02 7.89
CA ASP A 117 13.50 -4.36 6.58
C ASP A 117 14.78 -4.63 5.78
N PHE A 118 14.67 -5.51 4.78
CA PHE A 118 15.79 -5.94 3.95
C PHE A 118 15.96 -5.06 2.71
N GLY A 119 17.23 -4.64 2.47
CA GLY A 119 17.54 -3.74 1.38
C GLY A 119 16.96 -2.34 1.63
N CYS A 120 17.02 -1.89 2.88
CA CYS A 120 16.38 -0.65 3.31
C CYS A 120 16.91 0.61 2.58
N GLY A 121 18.09 0.56 1.98
CA GLY A 121 18.68 1.67 1.23
C GLY A 121 18.73 2.96 2.06
N LYS A 122 18.23 4.07 1.50
CA LYS A 122 18.11 5.35 2.22
C LYS A 122 17.03 5.37 3.30
N SER A 123 16.32 4.28 3.49
CA SER A 123 15.40 3.97 4.60
C SER A 123 14.26 4.97 4.86
N TYR A 124 13.91 5.80 3.90
CA TYR A 124 12.83 6.78 4.11
C TYR A 124 11.49 6.13 4.50
N LEU A 125 11.16 4.98 3.87
CA LEU A 125 9.95 4.25 4.22
C LEU A 125 10.06 3.58 5.59
N THR A 126 11.22 3.07 5.95
CA THR A 126 11.52 2.51 7.27
C THR A 126 11.28 3.55 8.37
N PHE A 127 11.77 4.79 8.19
CA PHE A 127 11.52 5.88 9.13
C PHE A 127 10.05 6.27 9.23
N VAL A 128 9.34 6.34 8.10
CA VAL A 128 7.90 6.64 8.08
C VAL A 128 7.09 5.53 8.74
N LEU A 129 7.48 4.27 8.53
CA LEU A 129 6.85 3.11 9.17
C LEU A 129 7.07 3.13 10.69
N TYR A 130 8.30 3.40 11.14
CA TYR A 130 8.59 3.50 12.56
C TYR A 130 7.72 4.59 13.21
N TYR A 131 7.67 5.79 12.60
CA TYR A 131 6.78 6.85 13.04
C TYR A 131 5.31 6.41 13.11
N TYR A 132 4.82 5.74 12.06
CA TYR A 132 3.46 5.24 12.01
C TYR A 132 3.14 4.27 13.16
N PHE A 133 4.01 3.30 13.40
CA PHE A 133 3.78 2.32 14.46
C PHE A 133 3.85 2.96 15.85
N VAL A 134 4.89 3.73 16.11
CA VAL A 134 5.17 4.28 17.46
C VAL A 134 4.27 5.48 17.75
N GLU A 135 4.18 6.44 16.82
CA GLU A 135 3.50 7.70 17.09
C GLU A 135 1.99 7.66 16.79
N ILE A 136 1.57 6.94 15.76
CA ILE A 136 0.15 6.88 15.39
C ILE A 136 -0.54 5.69 16.05
N LYS A 137 0.04 4.50 15.97
CA LYS A 137 -0.58 3.28 16.48
C LYS A 137 -0.29 3.02 17.95
N LYS A 138 0.76 3.65 18.51
CA LYS A 138 1.21 3.44 19.90
C LYS A 138 1.57 1.98 20.18
N ILE A 139 2.14 1.31 19.19
CA ILE A 139 2.68 -0.05 19.29
C ILE A 139 4.16 0.06 19.63
N ASP A 140 4.65 -0.74 20.57
CA ASP A 140 6.09 -0.84 20.81
C ASP A 140 6.76 -1.64 19.70
N VAL A 141 7.69 -1.02 18.98
CA VAL A 141 8.30 -1.63 17.81
C VAL A 141 9.81 -1.66 17.95
N LYS A 142 10.38 -2.85 17.77
CA LYS A 142 11.79 -3.02 17.47
C LYS A 142 11.94 -3.20 15.95
N MET A 143 12.60 -2.27 15.29
CA MET A 143 12.79 -2.31 13.84
C MET A 143 14.28 -2.29 13.48
N ILE A 144 14.66 -3.21 12.60
CA ILE A 144 16.04 -3.33 12.13
C ILE A 144 16.03 -3.26 10.60
N GLY A 145 16.71 -2.25 10.06
CA GLY A 145 16.97 -2.16 8.63
C GLY A 145 18.33 -2.77 8.28
N LEU A 146 18.39 -3.55 7.20
CA LEU A 146 19.63 -4.14 6.71
C LEU A 146 19.95 -3.62 5.30
N ASP A 147 21.25 -3.31 5.11
CA ASP A 147 21.80 -2.96 3.78
C ASP A 147 23.26 -3.40 3.69
N LEU A 148 23.75 -3.53 2.44
CA LEU A 148 25.14 -3.93 2.17
C LEU A 148 26.12 -2.73 2.21
N LYS A 149 25.61 -1.50 2.29
CA LYS A 149 26.43 -0.28 2.19
C LYS A 149 26.65 0.36 3.54
N GLU A 150 27.89 0.30 4.02
CA GLU A 150 28.29 0.82 5.33
C GLU A 150 28.00 2.32 5.50
N ASP A 151 28.25 3.13 4.47
CA ASP A 151 27.98 4.58 4.49
C ASP A 151 26.48 4.90 4.62
N VAL A 152 25.63 4.06 4.05
CA VAL A 152 24.15 4.15 4.17
C VAL A 152 23.73 3.82 5.60
N ILE A 153 24.22 2.72 6.15
CA ILE A 153 23.91 2.27 7.51
C ILE A 153 24.30 3.33 8.54
N LYS A 154 25.50 3.88 8.42
CA LYS A 154 25.96 4.95 9.31
C LYS A 154 25.03 6.16 9.28
N LYS A 155 24.70 6.66 8.07
CA LYS A 155 23.78 7.80 7.90
C LYS A 155 22.39 7.50 8.48
N CYS A 156 21.86 6.31 8.24
CA CYS A 156 20.54 5.93 8.74
C CYS A 156 20.52 5.86 10.27
N ASN A 157 21.56 5.32 10.91
CA ASN A 157 21.66 5.32 12.36
C ASN A 157 21.78 6.74 12.94
N ASP A 158 22.53 7.64 12.30
CA ASP A 158 22.64 9.04 12.72
C ASP A 158 21.25 9.74 12.62
N ILE A 159 20.50 9.50 11.55
CA ILE A 159 19.14 10.03 11.37
C ILE A 159 18.19 9.45 12.43
N ALA A 160 18.20 8.14 12.67
CA ALA A 160 17.38 7.51 13.70
C ALA A 160 17.63 8.11 15.09
N LYS A 161 18.90 8.37 15.41
CA LYS A 161 19.32 9.04 16.65
C LYS A 161 18.79 10.47 16.71
N ASN A 162 18.88 11.23 15.63
CA ASN A 162 18.39 12.62 15.56
C ASN A 162 16.88 12.71 15.75
N TYR A 163 16.11 11.74 15.22
CA TYR A 163 14.65 11.63 15.44
C TYR A 163 14.30 11.09 16.84
N GLY A 164 15.26 10.62 17.61
CA GLY A 164 15.01 9.99 18.91
C GLY A 164 14.38 8.60 18.82
N TYR A 165 14.52 7.91 17.69
CA TYR A 165 13.95 6.58 17.44
C TYR A 165 14.80 5.50 18.08
N LYS A 166 14.59 5.25 19.38
CA LYS A 166 15.44 4.39 20.22
C LYS A 166 15.47 2.93 19.80
N ASN A 167 14.35 2.41 19.28
CA ASN A 167 14.19 1.01 18.92
C ASN A 167 14.29 0.78 17.39
N LEU A 168 14.80 1.77 16.65
CA LEU A 168 15.13 1.66 15.24
C LEU A 168 16.66 1.64 15.09
N SER A 169 17.19 0.57 14.52
CA SER A 169 18.61 0.42 14.22
C SER A 169 18.83 -0.04 12.79
N PHE A 170 20.01 0.23 12.27
CA PHE A 170 20.42 -0.21 10.95
C PHE A 170 21.73 -0.99 11.06
N GLU A 171 21.78 -2.14 10.42
CA GLU A 171 22.89 -3.09 10.50
C GLU A 171 23.45 -3.39 9.11
N LEU A 172 24.76 -3.49 9.02
CA LEU A 172 25.44 -3.96 7.82
C LEU A 172 25.27 -5.47 7.72
N GLY A 173 24.71 -5.98 6.66
CA GLY A 173 24.55 -7.41 6.51
C GLY A 173 23.99 -7.85 5.16
N ASP A 174 24.40 -9.04 4.75
CA ASP A 174 23.80 -9.75 3.63
C ASP A 174 22.61 -10.57 4.14
N ILE A 175 21.50 -10.48 3.46
CA ILE A 175 20.25 -11.20 3.77
C ILE A 175 20.52 -12.70 3.91
N ASN A 176 21.27 -13.27 2.97
CA ASN A 176 21.56 -14.72 2.93
C ASN A 176 22.28 -15.22 4.17
N GLY A 177 23.19 -14.41 4.73
CA GLY A 177 23.99 -14.78 5.91
C GLY A 177 23.42 -14.27 7.24
N TYR A 178 22.38 -13.44 7.23
CA TYR A 178 21.88 -12.79 8.42
C TYR A 178 21.19 -13.77 9.37
N LYS A 179 21.58 -13.71 10.64
CA LYS A 179 21.01 -14.53 11.71
C LYS A 179 20.37 -13.64 12.76
N TYR A 180 19.12 -13.89 13.03
CA TYR A 180 18.39 -13.25 14.11
C TYR A 180 17.79 -14.31 15.03
N ASN A 181 18.11 -14.25 16.31
CA ASN A 181 17.80 -15.33 17.26
C ASN A 181 16.50 -15.11 18.04
N ASN A 182 15.79 -14.01 17.76
CA ASN A 182 14.52 -13.71 18.43
C ASN A 182 13.38 -13.86 17.41
N ASN A 183 12.15 -13.80 17.91
CA ASN A 183 10.97 -13.83 17.05
C ASN A 183 10.94 -12.60 16.13
N VAL A 184 10.52 -12.83 14.89
CA VAL A 184 10.26 -11.80 13.88
C VAL A 184 8.78 -11.82 13.55
N ASP A 185 8.09 -10.72 13.74
CA ASP A 185 6.66 -10.64 13.45
C ASP A 185 6.39 -10.22 11.99
N MET A 186 7.25 -9.35 11.47
CA MET A 186 7.09 -8.81 10.12
C MET A 186 8.43 -8.69 9.39
N VAL A 187 8.43 -9.11 8.14
CA VAL A 187 9.55 -8.90 7.20
C VAL A 187 9.09 -7.98 6.08
N ILE A 188 9.89 -6.97 5.81
CA ILE A 188 9.68 -6.00 4.74
C ILE A 188 10.85 -6.10 3.76
N THR A 189 10.54 -6.15 2.47
CA THR A 189 11.54 -6.15 1.40
C THR A 189 10.99 -5.39 0.19
N LEU A 190 11.20 -4.08 0.19
CA LEU A 190 10.68 -3.20 -0.87
C LEU A 190 11.72 -2.89 -1.94
N HIS A 191 13.00 -3.02 -1.60
CA HIS A 191 14.12 -2.64 -2.47
C HIS A 191 15.19 -3.73 -2.59
N ALA A 192 14.95 -4.92 -2.04
CA ALA A 192 15.76 -6.08 -2.34
C ALA A 192 15.40 -6.58 -3.74
N CYS A 193 16.34 -6.44 -4.66
CA CYS A 193 16.14 -6.79 -6.06
C CYS A 193 16.66 -8.19 -6.35
N ASP A 194 16.05 -8.85 -7.34
CA ASP A 194 16.50 -10.13 -7.87
C ASP A 194 16.50 -11.23 -6.80
N THR A 195 17.56 -12.04 -6.72
CA THR A 195 17.72 -13.12 -5.74
C THR A 195 17.69 -12.67 -4.29
N ALA A 196 17.97 -11.40 -4.00
CA ALA A 196 17.85 -10.86 -2.64
C ALA A 196 16.40 -10.87 -2.12
N THR A 197 15.41 -10.76 -3.00
CA THR A 197 14.01 -10.95 -2.63
C THR A 197 13.72 -12.38 -2.21
N ASP A 198 14.27 -13.37 -2.93
CA ASP A 198 14.07 -14.79 -2.63
C ASP A 198 14.69 -15.16 -1.27
N TYR A 199 15.90 -14.68 -0.99
CA TYR A 199 16.52 -14.85 0.33
C TYR A 199 15.72 -14.18 1.45
N ALA A 200 15.14 -13.01 1.19
CA ALA A 200 14.30 -12.33 2.19
C ALA A 200 13.04 -13.14 2.51
N LEU A 201 12.41 -13.74 1.49
CA LEU A 201 11.25 -14.62 1.67
C LEU A 201 11.64 -15.91 2.40
N GLU A 202 12.76 -16.54 2.04
CA GLU A 202 13.29 -17.73 2.73
C GLU A 202 13.50 -17.43 4.23
N LYS A 203 14.19 -16.35 4.55
CA LYS A 203 14.42 -15.92 5.94
C LYS A 203 13.13 -15.61 6.69
N ALA A 204 12.17 -14.98 6.04
CA ALA A 204 10.87 -14.71 6.64
C ALA A 204 10.14 -16.02 7.02
N LEU A 205 10.23 -17.05 6.19
CA LEU A 205 9.67 -18.37 6.47
C LEU A 205 10.46 -19.10 7.58
N GLU A 206 11.80 -19.02 7.58
CA GLU A 206 12.64 -19.60 8.65
C GLU A 206 12.31 -19.03 10.03
N TRP A 207 11.97 -17.73 10.11
CA TRP A 207 11.60 -17.06 11.34
C TRP A 207 10.12 -17.15 11.70
N ASP A 208 9.31 -17.85 10.90
CA ASP A 208 7.86 -17.94 11.08
C ASP A 208 7.18 -16.55 11.17
N ALA A 209 7.65 -15.62 10.34
CA ALA A 209 7.13 -14.25 10.32
C ALA A 209 5.64 -14.24 9.95
N LYS A 210 4.83 -13.56 10.75
CA LYS A 210 3.36 -13.51 10.57
C LYS A 210 2.95 -12.67 9.37
N VAL A 211 3.76 -11.67 9.01
CA VAL A 211 3.50 -10.75 7.91
C VAL A 211 4.74 -10.60 7.04
N ILE A 212 4.56 -10.75 5.75
CA ILE A 212 5.61 -10.54 4.76
C ILE A 212 5.12 -9.51 3.74
N LEU A 213 5.87 -8.40 3.62
CA LEU A 213 5.62 -7.35 2.64
C LEU A 213 6.77 -7.31 1.64
N SER A 214 6.54 -7.85 0.47
CA SER A 214 7.55 -7.93 -0.60
C SER A 214 7.07 -7.20 -1.86
N VAL A 215 7.98 -6.44 -2.46
CA VAL A 215 7.75 -5.77 -3.75
C VAL A 215 8.90 -6.14 -4.69
N PRO A 216 8.81 -7.26 -5.42
CA PRO A 216 9.81 -7.63 -6.41
C PRO A 216 9.75 -6.64 -7.58
N CYS A 217 10.79 -5.80 -7.73
CA CYS A 217 10.78 -4.72 -8.70
C CYS A 217 11.60 -4.97 -9.96
N CYS A 218 12.53 -5.92 -9.94
CA CYS A 218 13.38 -6.24 -11.07
C CYS A 218 13.82 -7.71 -11.04
N GLN A 219 14.06 -8.25 -12.24
CA GLN A 219 14.51 -9.62 -12.45
C GLN A 219 15.66 -9.61 -13.45
N HIS A 220 16.76 -8.97 -13.06
CA HIS A 220 17.92 -8.82 -13.92
C HIS A 220 18.58 -10.14 -14.29
N GLU A 221 18.61 -11.10 -13.34
CA GLU A 221 19.18 -12.41 -13.57
C GLU A 221 18.38 -13.17 -14.61
N LEU A 222 17.06 -13.25 -14.44
CA LEU A 222 16.18 -13.90 -15.43
C LEU A 222 16.30 -13.22 -16.80
N ASN A 223 16.33 -11.88 -16.85
CA ASN A 223 16.43 -11.13 -18.09
C ASN A 223 17.77 -11.40 -18.83
N LYS A 224 18.87 -11.61 -18.09
CA LYS A 224 20.18 -11.98 -18.69
C LYS A 224 20.20 -13.40 -19.24
N GLN A 225 19.42 -14.30 -18.66
CA GLN A 225 19.36 -15.71 -19.04
C GLN A 225 18.32 -15.98 -20.14
N MET A 226 17.37 -15.05 -20.34
CA MET A 226 16.35 -15.19 -21.38
C MET A 226 16.95 -14.94 -22.76
N GLU A 227 17.03 -16.01 -23.56
CA GLU A 227 17.31 -15.94 -24.99
C GLU A 227 16.01 -16.17 -25.78
N ASN A 228 15.54 -15.15 -26.48
CA ASN A 228 14.36 -15.24 -27.34
C ASN A 228 14.58 -14.40 -28.60
N GLU A 229 14.54 -15.02 -29.78
CA GLU A 229 14.78 -14.35 -31.06
C GLU A 229 13.73 -13.27 -31.38
N ILE A 230 12.51 -13.39 -30.85
CA ILE A 230 11.39 -12.46 -31.09
C ILE A 230 11.48 -11.25 -30.16
N LEU A 231 12.05 -11.44 -28.96
CA LEU A 231 12.11 -10.40 -27.91
C LEU A 231 13.48 -9.74 -27.79
N LYS A 232 14.42 -10.02 -28.70
CA LYS A 232 15.69 -9.28 -28.79
C LYS A 232 15.39 -7.83 -29.18
N PRO A 233 15.86 -6.82 -28.40
CA PRO A 233 15.72 -5.42 -28.75
C PRO A 233 16.46 -5.07 -30.05
#